data_723a32ef81806499e459f3009a4c887c
#
_entry.id   723a32ef81806499e459f3009a4c887c
#
_cell.length_a   1.000
_cell.length_b   1.000
_cell.length_c   1.000
_cell.angle_alpha   90.00
_cell.angle_beta   90.00
_cell.angle_gamma   90.00
#
_symmetry.space_group_name_H-M   'P 1'
#
loop_
_entity.id
_entity.type
_entity.pdbx_description
1 polymer ?
#
loop_
_entity_poly.entity_id
_entity_poly.type
_entity_poly.pdbx_seq_one_letter_code
_entity_poly.pdbx_strand_id
1 'polypeptide(L)'
;MNESISHQDGAVTTLTKQISDADVALFNLVTGLTTVTQDQIPIPSQSTRQIAPMAMIAAMLAGAAARHGLRPDTVRFLSESIHFTEPAYTDDTLTATAQVLDRDNGTQSVRVLAYCENQDGRRLAEGEFVLSD
;
A
#
# COMPACT_ATOMS: atom_id res chain seq x y z
N MET A 1 -12.78 -14.25 -27.80
CA MET A 1 -12.49 -13.85 -27.31
C MET A 1 -12.09 -13.39 -26.80
N ASN A 2 -11.95 -13.22 -26.85
CA ASN A 2 -11.59 -12.75 -26.18
C ASN A 2 -11.52 -12.13 -25.48
N GLU A 3 -11.63 -12.16 -25.30
CA GLU A 3 -11.54 -11.70 -24.64
C GLU A 3 -11.43 -11.23 -23.81
N SER A 4 -11.73 -11.22 -24.02
CA SER A 4 -11.68 -10.67 -23.11
C SER A 4 -10.91 -10.47 -22.08
N ILE A 5 -10.58 -10.63 -22.05
CA ILE A 5 -9.29 -10.60 -21.40
C ILE A 5 -8.83 -9.20 -21.15
N SER A 6 -8.63 -8.48 -22.18
CA SER A 6 -8.14 -7.13 -22.08
C SER A 6 -9.08 -6.23 -21.29
N HIS A 7 -10.32 -6.55 -21.22
CA HIS A 7 -11.28 -5.71 -20.52
C HIS A 7 -11.16 -5.80 -19.01
N GLN A 8 -10.33 -6.71 -18.52
CA GLN A 8 -10.04 -6.79 -17.09
C GLN A 8 -8.79 -6.03 -16.73
N ASP A 9 -8.00 -5.71 -17.75
CA ASP A 9 -6.79 -4.94 -17.53
C ASP A 9 -7.15 -3.48 -17.38
N GLY A 10 -6.38 -2.79 -16.57
CA GLY A 10 -6.62 -1.38 -16.35
C GLY A 10 -7.62 -1.07 -15.26
N ALA A 11 -8.23 -2.10 -14.63
CA ALA A 11 -9.05 -1.85 -13.46
C ALA A 11 -8.22 -1.15 -12.39
N VAL A 12 -8.77 -0.10 -11.79
CA VAL A 12 -8.02 0.77 -10.89
C VAL A 12 -8.75 0.91 -9.57
N THR A 13 -7.99 0.86 -8.48
CA THR A 13 -8.48 1.13 -7.13
C THR A 13 -7.60 2.21 -6.51
N THR A 14 -8.22 3.16 -5.81
CA THR A 14 -7.47 4.15 -5.05
C THR A 14 -7.89 4.12 -3.60
N LEU A 15 -6.91 4.30 -2.70
CA LEU A 15 -7.12 4.42 -1.27
C LEU A 15 -6.42 5.68 -0.81
N THR A 16 -7.13 6.54 -0.10
CA THR A 16 -6.56 7.78 0.41
C THR A 16 -6.61 7.78 1.93
N LYS A 17 -5.50 8.14 2.55
CA LYS A 17 -5.39 8.14 4.01
C LYS A 17 -4.45 9.25 4.45
N GLN A 18 -4.90 10.07 5.40
CA GLN A 18 -4.01 10.99 6.08
C GLN A 18 -3.29 10.25 7.20
N ILE A 19 -1.97 10.32 7.20
CA ILE A 19 -1.15 9.56 8.15
C ILE A 19 -1.04 10.35 9.44
N SER A 20 -1.47 9.73 10.55
CA SER A 20 -1.37 10.34 11.88
C SER A 20 -0.20 9.75 12.65
N ASP A 21 0.20 10.45 13.72
CA ASP A 21 1.19 9.91 14.63
C ASP A 21 0.74 8.59 15.25
N ALA A 22 -0.57 8.47 15.52
CA ALA A 22 -1.12 7.24 16.07
C ALA A 22 -0.99 6.09 15.09
N ASP A 23 -1.20 6.35 13.79
CA ASP A 23 -1.03 5.33 12.75
C ASP A 23 0.40 4.82 12.75
N VAL A 24 1.37 5.72 12.82
CA VAL A 24 2.80 5.35 12.82
C VAL A 24 3.14 4.55 14.07
N ALA A 25 2.66 5.01 15.23
CA ALA A 25 2.94 4.33 16.49
C ALA A 25 2.37 2.90 16.47
N LEU A 26 1.14 2.76 16.00
CA LEU A 26 0.51 1.45 15.93
C LEU A 26 1.24 0.53 14.96
N PHE A 27 1.60 1.03 13.80
CA PHE A 27 2.31 0.24 12.81
C PHE A 27 3.65 -0.23 13.35
N ASN A 28 4.41 0.67 13.99
CA ASN A 28 5.69 0.32 14.58
C ASN A 28 5.55 -0.73 15.66
N LEU A 29 4.49 -0.63 16.46
CA LEU A 29 4.24 -1.59 17.52
C LEU A 29 3.89 -2.97 16.95
N VAL A 30 2.98 -3.00 15.99
CA VAL A 30 2.48 -4.25 15.39
C VAL A 30 3.60 -4.99 14.66
N THR A 31 4.46 -4.24 13.97
CA THR A 31 5.53 -4.85 13.17
C THR A 31 6.81 -5.12 13.96
N GLY A 32 6.89 -4.63 15.20
CA GLY A 32 8.10 -4.78 15.99
C GLY A 32 9.22 -3.83 15.60
N LEU A 33 8.93 -2.83 14.78
CA LEU A 33 9.95 -1.84 14.41
C LEU A 33 10.38 -1.02 15.60
N THR A 34 9.48 -0.82 16.57
CA THR A 34 9.82 -0.24 17.86
C THR A 34 9.14 -1.05 18.95
N THR A 35 9.72 -1.01 20.16
CA THR A 35 9.17 -1.69 21.32
C THR A 35 8.74 -0.67 22.36
N VAL A 36 8.02 0.37 21.90
CA VAL A 36 7.56 1.43 22.79
C VAL A 36 6.40 0.92 23.63
N THR A 37 6.34 1.43 24.87
CA THR A 37 5.18 1.21 25.72
C THR A 37 4.13 2.25 25.38
N GLN A 38 2.91 2.04 25.90
CA GLN A 38 1.81 2.92 25.56
C GLN A 38 2.08 4.38 25.94
N ASP A 39 2.77 4.61 27.04
CA ASP A 39 3.10 5.97 27.48
C ASP A 39 4.21 6.61 26.66
N GLN A 40 4.84 5.86 25.78
CA GLN A 40 5.86 6.38 24.86
C GLN A 40 5.28 6.71 23.48
N ILE A 41 3.99 6.47 23.29
CA ILE A 41 3.33 6.80 22.03
C ILE A 41 3.25 8.33 21.94
N PRO A 42 3.70 8.91 20.82
CA PRO A 42 3.70 10.36 20.67
C PRO A 42 2.30 10.96 20.84
N ILE A 43 2.25 12.12 21.47
CA ILE A 43 1.01 12.88 21.59
C ILE A 43 0.92 13.79 20.39
N PRO A 44 -0.12 13.65 19.55
CA PRO A 44 -0.20 14.39 18.28
C PRO A 44 -0.06 15.91 18.44
N SER A 45 -0.57 16.47 19.51
CA SER A 45 -0.50 17.92 19.73
C SER A 45 0.91 18.41 20.00
N GLN A 46 1.84 17.51 20.31
CA GLN A 46 3.22 17.86 20.60
C GLN A 46 4.15 17.45 19.49
N SER A 47 3.63 16.83 18.48
CA SER A 47 4.47 16.19 17.49
C SER A 47 5.08 17.21 16.53
N THR A 48 6.35 17.01 16.25
CA THR A 48 6.92 17.45 14.99
C THR A 48 6.61 16.33 13.99
N ARG A 49 6.58 16.68 12.71
CA ARG A 49 6.31 15.66 11.70
C ARG A 49 7.37 14.59 11.76
N GLN A 50 6.92 13.35 11.81
CA GLN A 50 7.79 12.19 11.84
C GLN A 50 7.82 11.55 10.45
N ILE A 51 8.93 10.89 10.15
CA ILE A 51 8.99 10.08 8.94
C ILE A 51 8.19 8.81 9.19
N ALA A 52 7.25 8.53 8.29
CA ALA A 52 6.50 7.29 8.34
C ALA A 52 7.41 6.14 7.88
N PRO A 53 7.33 4.97 8.50
CA PRO A 53 8.14 3.83 8.06
C PRO A 53 7.83 3.48 6.60
N MET A 54 8.86 3.19 5.83
CA MET A 54 8.66 2.80 4.43
C MET A 54 7.86 1.51 4.32
N ALA A 55 8.00 0.60 5.27
CA ALA A 55 7.21 -0.61 5.31
C ALA A 55 5.71 -0.31 5.41
N MET A 56 5.35 0.80 6.04
CA MET A 56 3.96 1.22 6.12
C MET A 56 3.42 1.59 4.73
N ILE A 57 4.24 2.27 3.94
CA ILE A 57 3.86 2.62 2.57
C ILE A 57 3.72 1.34 1.74
N ALA A 58 4.64 0.39 1.92
CA ALA A 58 4.55 -0.90 1.25
C ALA A 58 3.25 -1.62 1.61
N ALA A 59 2.86 -1.58 2.88
CA ALA A 59 1.61 -2.20 3.33
C ALA A 59 0.39 -1.53 2.70
N MET A 60 0.41 -0.21 2.53
CA MET A 60 -0.67 0.50 1.85
C MET A 60 -0.78 0.08 0.38
N LEU A 61 0.36 -0.06 -0.29
CA LEU A 61 0.35 -0.54 -1.68
C LEU A 61 -0.19 -1.95 -1.77
N ALA A 62 0.22 -2.82 -0.85
CA ALA A 62 -0.27 -4.19 -0.81
C ALA A 62 -1.78 -4.23 -0.56
N GLY A 63 -2.27 -3.37 0.34
CA GLY A 63 -3.70 -3.28 0.60
C GLY A 63 -4.50 -2.85 -0.61
N ALA A 64 -3.99 -1.88 -1.36
CA ALA A 64 -4.64 -1.44 -2.58
C ALA A 64 -4.63 -2.55 -3.64
N ALA A 65 -3.49 -3.25 -3.77
CA ALA A 65 -3.37 -4.34 -4.74
C ALA A 65 -4.31 -5.50 -4.39
N ALA A 66 -4.44 -5.83 -3.10
CA ALA A 66 -5.25 -6.94 -2.66
C ALA A 66 -6.72 -6.80 -3.05
N ARG A 67 -7.18 -5.57 -3.26
CA ARG A 67 -8.56 -5.32 -3.65
C ARG A 67 -8.90 -5.85 -5.03
N HIS A 68 -7.90 -6.21 -5.79
CA HIS A 68 -8.11 -6.77 -7.12
C HIS A 68 -8.18 -8.29 -7.12
N GLY A 69 -7.97 -8.93 -5.96
CA GLY A 69 -8.22 -10.35 -5.82
C GLY A 69 -9.72 -10.63 -5.68
N LEU A 70 -10.13 -11.86 -5.97
CA LEU A 70 -11.53 -12.25 -5.82
C LEU A 70 -11.99 -12.15 -4.38
N ARG A 71 -11.08 -12.43 -3.44
CA ARG A 71 -11.34 -12.36 -2.00
C ARG A 71 -10.23 -11.57 -1.35
N PRO A 72 -10.34 -10.22 -1.34
CA PRO A 72 -9.23 -9.38 -0.88
C PRO A 72 -8.69 -9.72 0.50
N ASP A 73 -9.56 -10.16 1.41
CA ASP A 73 -9.16 -10.48 2.78
C ASP A 73 -8.40 -11.80 2.91
N THR A 74 -8.44 -12.65 1.88
CA THR A 74 -7.77 -13.95 1.90
C THR A 74 -6.83 -14.14 0.72
N VAL A 75 -6.62 -13.11 -0.07
CA VAL A 75 -5.74 -13.20 -1.23
C VAL A 75 -4.31 -13.48 -0.77
N ARG A 76 -3.57 -14.26 -1.55
CA ARG A 76 -2.17 -14.54 -1.24
C ARG A 76 -1.28 -13.74 -2.14
N PHE A 77 -0.26 -13.14 -1.57
CA PHE A 77 0.78 -12.48 -2.33
C PHE A 77 1.82 -13.51 -2.74
N LEU A 78 1.98 -13.69 -4.04
CA LEU A 78 2.96 -14.63 -4.58
C LEU A 78 4.31 -13.98 -4.75
N SER A 79 4.32 -12.70 -5.07
CA SER A 79 5.56 -11.93 -5.15
C SER A 79 5.25 -10.45 -5.06
N GLU A 80 6.23 -9.69 -4.61
CA GLU A 80 6.15 -8.23 -4.63
C GLU A 80 7.53 -7.63 -4.82
N SER A 81 7.57 -6.51 -5.52
CA SER A 81 8.79 -5.76 -5.76
C SER A 81 8.42 -4.29 -5.65
N ILE A 82 9.02 -3.58 -4.71
CA ILE A 82 8.68 -2.20 -4.42
C ILE A 82 9.92 -1.33 -4.47
N HIS A 83 9.80 -0.20 -5.14
CA HIS A 83 10.86 0.79 -5.23
C HIS A 83 10.39 2.06 -4.51
N PHE A 84 11.21 2.55 -3.59
CA PHE A 84 10.92 3.75 -2.81
C PHE A 84 11.76 4.91 -3.34
N THR A 85 11.12 6.07 -3.51
CA THR A 85 11.82 7.26 -4.03
C THR A 85 11.92 8.36 -3.01
N GLU A 86 10.88 8.58 -2.19
CA GLU A 86 10.85 9.65 -1.21
C GLU A 86 10.13 9.19 0.04
N PRO A 87 10.47 9.76 1.20
CA PRO A 87 9.77 9.42 2.43
C PRO A 87 8.40 10.07 2.51
N ALA A 88 7.54 9.47 3.32
CA ALA A 88 6.29 10.09 3.74
C ALA A 88 6.45 10.58 5.18
N TYR A 89 5.66 11.57 5.55
CA TYR A 89 5.69 12.15 6.88
C TYR A 89 4.31 12.10 7.49
N THR A 90 4.24 12.15 8.82
CA THR A 90 2.96 12.32 9.48
C THR A 90 2.31 13.60 8.97
N ASP A 91 0.98 13.58 8.93
CA ASP A 91 0.11 14.60 8.37
C ASP A 91 0.07 14.65 6.85
N ASP A 92 0.94 13.91 6.17
CA ASP A 92 0.78 13.76 4.72
C ASP A 92 -0.51 13.01 4.42
N THR A 93 -1.17 13.39 3.33
CA THR A 93 -2.29 12.65 2.79
C THR A 93 -1.77 11.80 1.63
N LEU A 94 -1.83 10.50 1.80
CA LEU A 94 -1.28 9.57 0.83
C LEU A 94 -2.40 8.93 0.03
N THR A 95 -2.20 8.81 -1.26
CA THR A 95 -3.12 8.11 -2.15
C THR A 95 -2.37 6.96 -2.78
N ALA A 96 -2.81 5.74 -2.48
CA ALA A 96 -2.29 4.54 -3.09
C ALA A 96 -3.23 4.14 -4.23
N THR A 97 -2.66 3.96 -5.40
CA THR A 97 -3.39 3.57 -6.61
C THR A 97 -2.88 2.22 -7.07
N ALA A 98 -3.79 1.31 -7.35
CA ALA A 98 -3.45 -0.03 -7.84
C ALA A 98 -4.18 -0.28 -9.14
N GLN A 99 -3.45 -0.76 -10.14
CA GLN A 99 -3.99 -1.01 -11.47
C GLN A 99 -3.65 -2.43 -11.90
N VAL A 100 -4.65 -3.17 -12.34
CA VAL A 100 -4.43 -4.51 -12.87
C VAL A 100 -3.71 -4.41 -14.21
N LEU A 101 -2.59 -5.10 -14.31
CA LEU A 101 -1.83 -5.18 -15.55
C LEU A 101 -2.33 -6.33 -16.40
N ASP A 102 -2.49 -7.50 -15.80
CA ASP A 102 -3.04 -8.66 -16.49
C ASP A 102 -3.48 -9.73 -15.49
N ARG A 103 -4.25 -10.68 -15.99
CA ARG A 103 -4.70 -11.84 -15.24
C ARG A 103 -4.34 -13.09 -16.02
N ASP A 104 -3.91 -14.12 -15.32
CA ASP A 104 -3.59 -15.40 -15.91
C ASP A 104 -4.57 -16.44 -15.37
N ASN A 105 -5.51 -16.85 -16.21
CA ASN A 105 -6.54 -17.81 -15.80
C ASN A 105 -5.96 -19.20 -15.56
N GLY A 106 -4.86 -19.54 -16.24
CA GLY A 106 -4.22 -20.83 -16.07
C GLY A 106 -3.63 -21.01 -14.67
N THR A 107 -2.99 -19.97 -14.17
CA THR A 107 -2.39 -19.98 -12.83
C THR A 107 -3.29 -19.34 -11.80
N GLN A 108 -4.40 -18.75 -12.22
CA GLN A 108 -5.32 -18.00 -11.36
C GLN A 108 -4.56 -16.93 -10.58
N SER A 109 -3.77 -16.18 -11.29
CA SER A 109 -3.02 -15.08 -10.70
C SER A 109 -3.37 -13.75 -11.37
N VAL A 110 -3.15 -12.68 -10.64
CA VAL A 110 -3.33 -11.33 -11.15
C VAL A 110 -2.07 -10.53 -10.85
N ARG A 111 -1.62 -9.78 -11.84
CA ARG A 111 -0.46 -8.92 -11.72
C ARG A 111 -0.94 -7.47 -11.62
N VAL A 112 -0.49 -6.78 -10.59
CA VAL A 112 -0.99 -5.45 -10.25
C VAL A 112 0.19 -4.50 -10.09
N LEU A 113 0.09 -3.33 -10.70
CA LEU A 113 1.00 -2.23 -10.45
C LEU A 113 0.36 -1.32 -9.42
N ALA A 114 1.11 -0.94 -8.38
CA ALA A 114 0.61 -0.01 -7.37
C ALA A 114 1.63 1.08 -7.12
N TYR A 115 1.14 2.29 -6.85
CA TYR A 115 2.01 3.39 -6.51
C TYR A 115 1.34 4.30 -5.50
N CYS A 116 2.15 5.08 -4.79
CA CYS A 116 1.69 5.98 -3.74
C CYS A 116 2.19 7.39 -4.02
N GLU A 117 1.30 8.36 -3.85
CA GLU A 117 1.62 9.78 -4.01
C GLU A 117 1.15 10.54 -2.78
N ASN A 118 1.85 11.64 -2.46
CA ASN A 118 1.41 12.51 -1.38
C ASN A 118 0.49 13.60 -1.92
N GLN A 119 0.08 14.53 -1.05
CA GLN A 119 -0.85 15.60 -1.41
C GLN A 119 -0.31 16.55 -2.47
N ASP A 120 1.00 16.59 -2.66
CA ASP A 120 1.63 17.44 -3.67
C ASP A 120 1.81 16.71 -5.00
N GLY A 121 1.30 15.49 -5.11
CA GLY A 121 1.43 14.70 -6.31
C GLY A 121 2.80 14.08 -6.50
N ARG A 122 3.64 14.07 -5.46
CA ARG A 122 4.96 13.46 -5.55
C ARG A 122 4.86 11.97 -5.36
N ARG A 123 5.48 11.22 -6.26
CA ARG A 123 5.50 9.77 -6.18
C ARG A 123 6.49 9.34 -5.10
N LEU A 124 6.02 8.59 -4.11
CA LEU A 124 6.83 8.15 -2.97
C LEU A 124 7.33 6.72 -3.15
N ALA A 125 6.53 5.89 -3.81
CA ALA A 125 6.88 4.49 -4.00
C ALA A 125 6.03 3.92 -5.12
N GLU A 126 6.54 2.88 -5.75
CA GLU A 126 5.76 2.09 -6.69
C GLU A 126 6.23 0.66 -6.66
N GLY A 127 5.34 -0.25 -7.00
CA GLY A 127 5.66 -1.66 -6.96
C GLY A 127 4.79 -2.49 -7.84
N GLU A 128 5.21 -3.72 -8.02
CA GLU A 128 4.47 -4.70 -8.79
C GLU A 128 4.20 -5.89 -7.89
N PHE A 129 2.96 -6.35 -7.92
CA PHE A 129 2.48 -7.42 -7.06
C PHE A 129 1.89 -8.53 -7.92
N VAL A 130 2.17 -9.76 -7.55
CA VAL A 130 1.49 -10.90 -8.14
C VAL A 130 0.70 -11.57 -7.04
N LEU A 131 -0.60 -11.68 -7.26
CA LEU A 131 -1.53 -12.22 -6.28
C LEU A 131 -2.16 -13.49 -6.85
N SER A 132 -2.52 -14.42 -5.95
CA SER A 132 -3.37 -15.54 -6.37
C SER A 132 -4.82 -15.15 -6.17
N ASP A 133 -5.66 -15.53 -7.11
CA ASP A 133 -7.10 -15.39 -6.93
C ASP A 133 -7.68 -16.53 -6.10
#